data_7690dad5a6ae7e91cb521b569cdf4871
#
_entry.id   7690dad5a6ae7e91cb521b569cdf4871
#
_cell.length_a   1.000
_cell.length_b   1.000
_cell.length_c   1.000
_cell.angle_alpha   90.00
_cell.angle_beta   90.00
_cell.angle_gamma   90.00
#
_symmetry.space_group_name_H-M   'P 1'
#
loop_
_entity.id
_entity.type
_entity.pdbx_description
1 polymer ?
#
loop_
_entity_poly.entity_id
_entity_poly.type
_entity_poly.pdbx_seq_one_letter_code
_entity_poly.pdbx_strand_id
1 'polypeptide(L)'
;MGLRTPICTLLAFLLLASCNSDTHPRRPALAEAFVGPIAVHIRTELNPESPVVAALAHGDRVEVLEQKRIFVRVRTADGHEGWTEARQLMTRAQMFELSGLSEEARALPSQGAATSYEPVNMHTAPDRNSPSFFQFRETTRVDVLAHKVAPRLPRSAVPPTRLIPPRPKPAKKASSDDGEGRRRLHPPPAPAPGLPSNWQDLSRTDETDLAPPAPAAAPPPLEDWSLVRTQDGAAGWVLTRMLVMSIPDEVAQYSEGNRIAAYFAMNEVHDGDKVKYDWLWATQSQTGVAYDFDSFRYFVYRHHHYETGYIQHNVVGHFPITVKPGSPPRFSMILEDNAGRLYRYSFVLQGYHIRLEEKEPWTAPVSGAASPASRAEAQTAAAPPARPGLLDRIRHWFRN
;
A
#
# COMPACT_ATOMS: atom_id res chain seq x y z
N MET A 1 -45.06 -42.08 61.36
CA MET A 1 -45.97 -41.74 60.28
C MET A 1 -45.14 -40.99 59.21
N GLY A 2 -44.89 -41.70 58.16
CA GLY A 2 -43.91 -41.30 57.16
C GLY A 2 -44.47 -40.36 56.09
N LEU A 3 -43.60 -39.44 55.67
CA LEU A 3 -43.83 -38.63 54.51
C LEU A 3 -42.81 -39.03 53.44
N ARG A 4 -43.25 -39.80 52.45
CA ARG A 4 -42.50 -40.16 51.26
C ARG A 4 -42.83 -39.19 50.18
N THR A 5 -41.89 -38.31 49.84
CA THR A 5 -41.96 -37.43 48.69
C THR A 5 -41.47 -38.13 47.43
N PRO A 6 -42.09 -37.96 46.26
CA PRO A 6 -41.61 -38.54 45.01
C PRO A 6 -40.59 -37.61 44.34
N ILE A 7 -39.32 -38.01 44.30
CA ILE A 7 -38.17 -37.36 43.62
C ILE A 7 -38.05 -37.79 42.14
N CYS A 8 -39.07 -38.41 41.56
CA CYS A 8 -38.97 -39.01 40.23
C CYS A 8 -39.52 -38.18 39.04
N THR A 9 -40.05 -36.99 39.28
CA THR A 9 -40.70 -36.21 38.15
C THR A 9 -39.86 -35.04 37.66
N LEU A 10 -38.67 -34.74 38.21
CA LEU A 10 -37.83 -33.62 37.79
C LEU A 10 -36.73 -33.98 36.77
N LEU A 11 -36.52 -35.28 36.47
CA LEU A 11 -35.44 -35.74 35.59
C LEU A 11 -35.88 -35.95 34.10
N ALA A 12 -37.17 -35.78 33.80
CA ALA A 12 -37.71 -36.05 32.44
C ALA A 12 -37.83 -34.77 31.57
N PHE A 13 -37.56 -33.57 32.07
CA PHE A 13 -37.69 -32.32 31.31
C PHE A 13 -36.40 -31.74 30.78
N LEU A 14 -35.23 -32.38 31.02
CA LEU A 14 -33.91 -31.86 30.65
C LEU A 14 -33.34 -32.46 29.37
N LEU A 15 -34.10 -33.26 28.63
CA LEU A 15 -33.62 -33.95 27.41
C LEU A 15 -34.24 -33.51 26.09
N LEU A 16 -34.99 -32.39 26.04
CA LEU A 16 -35.60 -31.91 24.82
C LEU A 16 -35.05 -30.52 24.34
N ALA A 17 -33.91 -30.07 24.87
CA ALA A 17 -33.15 -29.04 24.20
C ALA A 17 -32.27 -29.66 23.08
N SER A 18 -32.92 -30.39 22.19
CA SER A 18 -32.34 -30.76 20.90
C SER A 18 -32.20 -29.47 20.08
N CYS A 19 -31.02 -28.92 20.07
CA CYS A 19 -30.62 -27.87 19.13
C CYS A 19 -30.98 -28.34 17.72
N ASN A 20 -32.04 -27.77 17.18
CA ASN A 20 -32.33 -27.84 15.75
C ASN A 20 -31.26 -27.00 15.04
N SER A 21 -30.06 -27.53 14.96
CA SER A 21 -29.03 -27.01 14.06
C SER A 21 -29.54 -27.35 12.65
N ASP A 22 -30.12 -26.37 11.97
CA ASP A 22 -30.35 -26.44 10.54
C ASP A 22 -28.99 -26.68 9.87
N THR A 23 -28.59 -27.93 9.78
CA THR A 23 -27.41 -28.38 9.06
C THR A 23 -27.71 -28.36 7.56
N HIS A 24 -27.92 -27.14 7.03
CA HIS A 24 -27.71 -26.95 5.61
C HIS A 24 -26.24 -27.32 5.31
N PRO A 25 -25.98 -28.19 4.32
CA PRO A 25 -24.63 -28.61 4.01
C PRO A 25 -23.79 -27.35 3.74
N ARG A 26 -22.83 -27.09 4.65
CA ARG A 26 -21.97 -25.90 4.60
C ARG A 26 -21.19 -25.95 3.30
N ARG A 27 -21.43 -24.99 2.40
CA ARG A 27 -20.69 -24.92 1.14
C ARG A 27 -19.20 -24.86 1.44
N PRO A 28 -18.36 -25.69 0.79
CA PRO A 28 -16.93 -25.64 0.99
C PRO A 28 -16.38 -24.30 0.51
N ALA A 29 -15.44 -23.75 1.26
CA ALA A 29 -14.70 -22.57 0.86
C ALA A 29 -13.77 -22.92 -0.31
N LEU A 30 -13.77 -22.11 -1.35
CA LEU A 30 -12.94 -22.27 -2.53
C LEU A 30 -11.59 -21.54 -2.39
N ALA A 31 -11.58 -20.47 -1.60
CA ALA A 31 -10.41 -19.67 -1.29
C ALA A 31 -10.64 -18.87 -0.01
N GLU A 32 -9.56 -18.25 0.47
CA GLU A 32 -9.56 -17.29 1.56
C GLU A 32 -9.18 -15.91 1.02
N ALA A 33 -9.81 -14.86 1.52
CA ALA A 33 -9.50 -13.48 1.18
C ALA A 33 -9.61 -12.58 2.41
N PHE A 34 -9.11 -11.36 2.28
CA PHE A 34 -9.11 -10.34 3.31
C PHE A 34 -9.76 -9.06 2.79
N VAL A 35 -10.44 -8.33 3.64
CA VAL A 35 -11.07 -7.07 3.28
C VAL A 35 -10.01 -6.00 3.09
N GLY A 36 -10.00 -5.35 1.92
CA GLY A 36 -9.05 -4.30 1.58
C GLY A 36 -9.43 -2.92 2.13
N PRO A 37 -10.62 -2.37 1.81
CA PRO A 37 -11.07 -1.07 2.28
C PRO A 37 -11.35 -1.01 3.79
N ILE A 38 -11.48 0.21 4.33
CA ILE A 38 -11.81 0.45 5.75
C ILE A 38 -13.12 -0.24 6.14
N ALA A 39 -14.12 -0.18 5.26
CA ALA A 39 -15.42 -0.80 5.46
C ALA A 39 -15.95 -1.36 4.14
N VAL A 40 -16.48 -2.56 4.20
CA VAL A 40 -17.15 -3.24 3.09
C VAL A 40 -18.46 -3.81 3.56
N HIS A 41 -19.54 -3.55 2.83
CA HIS A 41 -20.83 -4.15 3.09
C HIS A 41 -21.02 -5.37 2.20
N ILE A 42 -21.31 -6.52 2.82
CA ILE A 42 -21.79 -7.68 2.08
C ILE A 42 -23.30 -7.67 2.03
N ARG A 43 -23.86 -8.03 0.86
CA ARG A 43 -25.29 -7.90 0.57
C ARG A 43 -25.90 -9.25 0.21
N THR A 44 -27.21 -9.37 0.38
CA THR A 44 -27.93 -10.60 0.06
C THR A 44 -27.82 -10.98 -1.42
N GLU A 45 -27.84 -9.98 -2.31
CA GLU A 45 -27.83 -10.15 -3.75
C GLU A 45 -26.77 -9.26 -4.43
N LEU A 46 -26.62 -9.42 -5.74
CA LEU A 46 -25.68 -8.63 -6.56
C LEU A 46 -26.16 -7.19 -6.81
N ASN A 47 -27.40 -6.87 -6.47
CA ASN A 47 -27.94 -5.53 -6.61
C ASN A 47 -27.39 -4.60 -5.51
N PRO A 48 -26.87 -3.41 -5.83
CA PRO A 48 -26.40 -2.42 -4.86
C PRO A 48 -27.45 -1.96 -3.85
N GLU A 49 -28.74 -2.06 -4.18
CA GLU A 49 -29.85 -1.69 -3.30
C GLU A 49 -30.32 -2.84 -2.39
N SER A 50 -29.77 -4.06 -2.57
CA SER A 50 -30.18 -5.20 -1.75
C SER A 50 -29.74 -5.02 -0.28
N PRO A 51 -30.48 -5.65 0.67
CA PRO A 51 -30.16 -5.52 2.09
C PRO A 51 -28.73 -5.89 2.43
N VAL A 52 -28.13 -5.12 3.35
CA VAL A 52 -26.82 -5.41 3.91
C VAL A 52 -26.95 -6.54 4.92
N VAL A 53 -26.17 -7.59 4.74
CA VAL A 53 -26.11 -8.75 5.64
C VAL A 53 -25.13 -8.52 6.79
N ALA A 54 -23.95 -7.98 6.46
CA ALA A 54 -22.93 -7.62 7.44
C ALA A 54 -22.03 -6.50 6.91
N ALA A 55 -21.43 -5.75 7.84
CA ALA A 55 -20.36 -4.80 7.59
C ALA A 55 -19.04 -5.43 8.03
N LEU A 56 -18.03 -5.35 7.16
CA LEU A 56 -16.70 -5.90 7.38
C LEU A 56 -15.69 -4.76 7.44
N ALA A 57 -14.68 -4.91 8.29
CA ALA A 57 -13.60 -3.94 8.43
C ALA A 57 -12.35 -4.37 7.66
N HIS A 58 -11.43 -3.43 7.43
CA HIS A 58 -10.12 -3.71 6.84
C HIS A 58 -9.41 -4.84 7.56
N GLY A 59 -8.91 -5.81 6.79
CA GLY A 59 -8.19 -6.97 7.31
C GLY A 59 -9.07 -8.12 7.80
N ASP A 60 -10.40 -7.97 7.81
CA ASP A 60 -11.29 -9.09 8.14
C ASP A 60 -11.10 -10.22 7.15
N ARG A 61 -10.95 -11.41 7.71
CA ARG A 61 -10.82 -12.64 6.94
C ARG A 61 -12.19 -13.16 6.52
N VAL A 62 -12.32 -13.52 5.24
CA VAL A 62 -13.53 -14.10 4.68
C VAL A 62 -13.22 -15.36 3.87
N GLU A 63 -14.15 -16.29 3.89
CA GLU A 63 -14.13 -17.47 3.02
C GLU A 63 -14.82 -17.13 1.69
N VAL A 64 -14.17 -17.38 0.56
CA VAL A 64 -14.75 -17.19 -0.78
C VAL A 64 -15.47 -18.47 -1.18
N LEU A 65 -16.77 -18.37 -1.41
CA LEU A 65 -17.65 -19.51 -1.74
C LEU A 65 -17.90 -19.62 -3.24
N GLU A 66 -17.97 -18.47 -3.93
CA GLU A 66 -18.30 -18.41 -5.36
C GLU A 66 -17.75 -17.10 -5.94
N GLN A 67 -17.34 -17.12 -7.22
CA GLN A 67 -16.96 -15.89 -7.94
C GLN A 67 -17.72 -15.83 -9.27
N LYS A 68 -18.44 -14.73 -9.48
CA LYS A 68 -19.17 -14.41 -10.71
C LYS A 68 -18.65 -13.11 -11.31
N ARG A 69 -17.79 -13.19 -12.31
CA ARG A 69 -17.14 -12.02 -12.94
C ARG A 69 -16.42 -11.16 -11.88
N ILE A 70 -16.94 -9.97 -11.62
CA ILE A 70 -16.39 -9.00 -10.65
C ILE A 70 -16.93 -9.16 -9.22
N PHE A 71 -17.94 -10.01 -9.02
CA PHE A 71 -18.56 -10.25 -7.71
C PHE A 71 -18.13 -11.57 -7.11
N VAL A 72 -18.06 -11.60 -5.79
CA VAL A 72 -17.77 -12.79 -5.01
C VAL A 72 -18.80 -12.96 -3.90
N ARG A 73 -19.21 -14.20 -3.68
CA ARG A 73 -19.97 -14.59 -2.49
C ARG A 73 -18.99 -15.00 -1.43
N VAL A 74 -19.09 -14.37 -0.29
CA VAL A 74 -18.21 -14.61 0.85
C VAL A 74 -18.99 -15.04 2.07
N ARG A 75 -18.29 -15.72 2.98
CA ARG A 75 -18.76 -16.05 4.32
C ARG A 75 -17.84 -15.40 5.34
N THR A 76 -18.42 -14.70 6.30
CA THR A 76 -17.70 -14.11 7.43
C THR A 76 -17.33 -15.16 8.48
N ALA A 77 -16.49 -14.78 9.44
CA ALA A 77 -16.16 -15.63 10.59
C ALA A 77 -17.42 -16.01 11.42
N ASP A 78 -18.38 -15.09 11.48
CA ASP A 78 -19.65 -15.30 12.20
C ASP A 78 -20.68 -16.12 11.39
N GLY A 79 -20.32 -16.59 10.19
CA GLY A 79 -21.15 -17.42 9.36
C GLY A 79 -22.12 -16.69 8.43
N HIS A 80 -22.15 -15.37 8.41
CA HIS A 80 -22.98 -14.60 7.49
C HIS A 80 -22.48 -14.76 6.05
N GLU A 81 -23.37 -15.03 5.12
CA GLU A 81 -23.06 -15.13 3.70
C GLU A 81 -23.65 -13.97 2.91
N GLY A 82 -22.86 -13.39 2.01
CA GLY A 82 -23.32 -12.30 1.15
C GLY A 82 -22.39 -12.04 -0.01
N TRP A 83 -22.77 -11.10 -0.87
CA TRP A 83 -22.04 -10.71 -2.07
C TRP A 83 -21.31 -9.39 -1.86
N THR A 84 -20.09 -9.32 -2.42
CA THR A 84 -19.31 -8.10 -2.53
C THR A 84 -18.52 -8.08 -3.85
N GLU A 85 -17.84 -6.99 -4.17
CA GLU A 85 -16.97 -6.92 -5.34
C GLU A 85 -15.60 -7.53 -5.04
N ALA A 86 -15.08 -8.35 -5.99
CA ALA A 86 -13.77 -8.99 -5.84
C ALA A 86 -12.62 -7.97 -5.64
N ARG A 87 -12.73 -6.76 -6.20
CA ARG A 87 -11.73 -5.70 -6.06
C ARG A 87 -11.63 -5.13 -4.62
N GLN A 88 -12.65 -5.35 -3.79
CA GLN A 88 -12.66 -4.97 -2.38
C GLN A 88 -11.95 -5.99 -1.49
N LEU A 89 -11.53 -7.11 -2.06
CA LEU A 89 -10.87 -8.18 -1.34
C LEU A 89 -9.42 -8.33 -1.80
N MET A 90 -8.56 -8.67 -0.87
CA MET A 90 -7.15 -8.92 -1.05
C MET A 90 -6.86 -10.41 -0.89
N THR A 91 -5.93 -10.91 -1.68
CA THR A 91 -5.38 -12.26 -1.47
C THR A 91 -4.48 -12.28 -0.23
N ARG A 92 -4.15 -13.47 0.26
CA ARG A 92 -3.18 -13.64 1.34
C ARG A 92 -1.81 -13.05 0.99
N ALA A 93 -1.36 -13.19 -0.26
CA ALA A 93 -0.09 -12.62 -0.72
C ALA A 93 -0.09 -11.10 -0.65
N GLN A 94 -1.15 -10.43 -1.14
CA GLN A 94 -1.29 -8.99 -1.08
C GLN A 94 -1.37 -8.48 0.38
N MET A 95 -2.05 -9.22 1.26
CA MET A 95 -2.11 -8.86 2.69
C MET A 95 -0.75 -9.00 3.36
N PHE A 96 0.04 -10.00 2.97
CA PHE A 96 1.41 -10.18 3.45
C PHE A 96 2.33 -9.05 2.97
N GLU A 97 2.27 -8.66 1.69
CA GLU A 97 3.01 -7.52 1.13
C GLU A 97 2.66 -6.21 1.87
N LEU A 98 1.38 -5.99 2.15
CA LEU A 98 0.92 -4.82 2.90
C LEU A 98 1.47 -4.81 4.33
N SER A 99 1.49 -5.97 4.99
CA SER A 99 2.07 -6.10 6.33
C SER A 99 3.57 -5.80 6.31
N GLY A 100 4.30 -6.30 5.32
CA GLY A 100 5.72 -6.01 5.12
C GLY A 100 5.97 -4.51 4.91
N LEU A 101 5.18 -3.86 4.06
CA LEU A 101 5.27 -2.41 3.83
C LEU A 101 5.01 -1.62 5.12
N SER A 102 4.06 -2.05 5.93
CA SER A 102 3.75 -1.41 7.21
C SER A 102 4.88 -1.57 8.23
N GLU A 103 5.57 -2.71 8.25
CA GLU A 103 6.76 -2.91 9.09
C GLU A 103 7.94 -2.03 8.64
N GLU A 104 8.22 -1.98 7.33
CA GLU A 104 9.25 -1.08 6.78
C GLU A 104 8.94 0.38 7.13
N ALA A 105 7.70 0.79 6.95
CA ALA A 105 7.26 2.15 7.24
C ALA A 105 7.40 2.54 8.71
N ARG A 106 7.31 1.59 9.65
CA ARG A 106 7.54 1.87 11.09
C ARG A 106 8.97 2.28 11.40
N ALA A 107 9.93 1.71 10.68
CA ALA A 107 11.35 1.99 10.86
C ALA A 107 11.78 3.31 10.22
N LEU A 108 11.01 3.85 9.28
CA LEU A 108 11.35 5.09 8.58
C LEU A 108 11.00 6.33 9.41
N PRO A 109 11.91 7.31 9.51
CA PRO A 109 11.64 8.58 10.15
C PRO A 109 10.62 9.40 9.33
N SER A 110 9.75 10.14 10.01
CA SER A 110 8.85 11.09 9.37
C SER A 110 9.64 12.23 8.73
N GLN A 111 9.29 12.59 7.51
CA GLN A 111 9.82 13.75 6.80
C GLN A 111 8.92 15.00 6.95
N GLY A 112 7.94 14.90 7.78
CA GLY A 112 6.95 15.91 8.08
C GLY A 112 5.53 15.35 7.95
N ALA A 113 4.59 16.05 8.56
CA ALA A 113 3.19 15.70 8.44
C ALA A 113 2.56 16.35 7.21
N ALA A 114 1.61 15.67 6.61
CA ALA A 114 0.83 16.19 5.49
C ALA A 114 -0.67 15.91 5.70
N THR A 115 -1.50 16.66 5.01
CA THR A 115 -2.93 16.39 4.88
C THR A 115 -3.28 16.29 3.40
N SER A 116 -4.42 15.69 3.09
CA SER A 116 -4.98 15.71 1.74
C SER A 116 -6.17 16.67 1.67
N TYR A 117 -6.39 17.27 0.52
CA TYR A 117 -7.53 18.15 0.27
C TYR A 117 -8.75 17.41 -0.32
N GLU A 118 -8.61 16.14 -0.62
CA GLU A 118 -9.68 15.24 -1.07
C GLU A 118 -9.41 13.80 -0.60
N PRO A 119 -10.39 12.90 -0.64
CA PRO A 119 -10.19 11.51 -0.25
C PRO A 119 -9.15 10.82 -1.14
N VAL A 120 -8.16 10.16 -0.52
CA VAL A 120 -7.03 9.52 -1.22
C VAL A 120 -6.96 8.04 -0.93
N ASN A 121 -6.78 7.24 -1.98
CA ASN A 121 -6.51 5.81 -1.86
C ASN A 121 -5.02 5.56 -1.62
N MET A 122 -4.71 4.70 -0.66
CA MET A 122 -3.38 4.18 -0.42
C MET A 122 -3.17 2.91 -1.26
N HIS A 123 -2.04 2.81 -1.91
CA HIS A 123 -1.65 1.70 -2.77
C HIS A 123 -0.52 0.88 -2.15
N THR A 124 -0.44 -0.42 -2.50
CA THR A 124 0.64 -1.30 -2.03
C THR A 124 1.98 -1.00 -2.70
N ALA A 125 1.97 -0.38 -3.88
CA ALA A 125 3.16 0.01 -4.63
C ALA A 125 2.92 1.38 -5.30
N PRO A 126 3.98 2.10 -5.71
CA PRO A 126 3.88 3.39 -6.41
C PRO A 126 3.45 3.19 -7.86
N ASP A 127 2.28 2.64 -8.06
CA ASP A 127 1.65 2.37 -9.35
C ASP A 127 0.12 2.49 -9.23
N ARG A 128 -0.51 3.19 -10.17
CA ARG A 128 -1.98 3.35 -10.22
C ARG A 128 -2.73 2.04 -10.43
N ASN A 129 -2.08 1.02 -10.97
CA ASN A 129 -2.65 -0.31 -11.19
C ASN A 129 -2.44 -1.24 -9.99
N SER A 130 -1.61 -0.84 -9.01
CA SER A 130 -1.43 -1.62 -7.79
C SER A 130 -2.70 -1.61 -6.93
N PRO A 131 -2.94 -2.67 -6.15
CA PRO A 131 -4.10 -2.72 -5.28
C PRO A 131 -4.17 -1.52 -4.35
N SER A 132 -5.35 -0.91 -4.23
CA SER A 132 -5.63 0.11 -3.22
C SER A 132 -6.45 -0.53 -2.11
N PHE A 133 -6.05 -0.32 -0.88
CA PHE A 133 -6.60 -1.02 0.28
C PHE A 133 -7.20 -0.11 1.34
N PHE A 134 -6.84 1.15 1.36
CA PHE A 134 -7.26 2.10 2.37
C PHE A 134 -7.52 3.45 1.71
N GLN A 135 -8.60 4.07 2.10
CA GLN A 135 -8.91 5.43 1.70
C GLN A 135 -8.96 6.30 2.95
N PHE A 136 -8.08 7.28 3.05
CA PHE A 136 -8.22 8.29 4.08
C PHE A 136 -8.99 9.50 3.57
N ARG A 137 -9.74 10.11 4.48
CA ARG A 137 -10.57 11.28 4.17
C ARG A 137 -9.72 12.53 4.02
N GLU A 138 -10.30 13.56 3.43
CA GLU A 138 -9.72 14.91 3.47
C GLU A 138 -9.37 15.32 4.90
N THR A 139 -8.36 16.16 5.05
CA THR A 139 -7.83 16.63 6.34
C THR A 139 -7.22 15.56 7.27
N THR A 140 -7.24 14.28 6.88
CA THR A 140 -6.54 13.24 7.64
C THR A 140 -5.04 13.53 7.64
N ARG A 141 -4.46 13.63 8.84
CA ARG A 141 -3.02 13.86 9.01
C ARG A 141 -2.27 12.55 8.83
N VAL A 142 -1.26 12.58 7.99
CA VAL A 142 -0.35 11.44 7.71
C VAL A 142 1.11 11.91 7.81
N ASP A 143 2.02 11.00 8.15
CA ASP A 143 3.46 11.22 8.07
C ASP A 143 3.96 10.87 6.68
N VAL A 144 4.72 11.74 6.05
CA VAL A 144 5.47 11.44 4.81
C VAL A 144 6.78 10.76 5.20
N LEU A 145 7.11 9.63 4.58
CA LEU A 145 8.26 8.80 4.95
C LEU A 145 9.31 8.71 3.85
N ALA A 146 8.86 8.54 2.61
CA ALA A 146 9.72 8.34 1.44
C ALA A 146 9.04 8.86 0.19
N HIS A 147 9.82 9.06 -0.86
CA HIS A 147 9.37 9.46 -2.18
C HIS A 147 9.86 8.45 -3.23
N LYS A 148 9.07 8.23 -4.26
CA LYS A 148 9.44 7.45 -5.45
C LYS A 148 8.81 8.03 -6.69
N VAL A 149 9.51 7.89 -7.80
CA VAL A 149 9.00 8.23 -9.13
C VAL A 149 8.69 6.94 -9.87
N ALA A 150 7.53 6.90 -10.50
CA ALA A 150 7.09 5.75 -11.28
C ALA A 150 6.44 6.20 -12.60
N PRO A 151 6.53 5.39 -13.67
CA PRO A 151 5.89 5.70 -14.94
C PRO A 151 4.36 5.66 -14.79
N ARG A 152 3.70 6.66 -15.37
CA ARG A 152 2.24 6.68 -15.47
C ARG A 152 1.79 5.69 -16.54
N LEU A 153 1.60 4.45 -16.15
CA LEU A 153 1.04 3.44 -17.02
C LEU A 153 -0.45 3.71 -17.29
N PRO A 154 -0.94 3.46 -18.52
CA PRO A 154 -2.37 3.53 -18.78
C PRO A 154 -3.08 2.56 -17.85
N ARG A 155 -4.27 2.90 -17.37
CA ARG A 155 -5.13 1.94 -16.67
C ARG A 155 -5.43 0.81 -17.67
N SER A 156 -4.63 -0.21 -17.64
CA SER A 156 -4.99 -1.48 -18.23
C SER A 156 -6.35 -1.85 -17.67
N ALA A 157 -7.22 -2.42 -18.52
CA ALA A 157 -8.39 -3.13 -18.00
C ALA A 157 -7.83 -4.18 -17.05
N VAL A 158 -7.74 -3.83 -15.76
CA VAL A 158 -7.24 -4.73 -14.72
C VAL A 158 -8.12 -5.96 -14.80
N PRO A 159 -7.57 -7.13 -15.15
CA PRO A 159 -8.39 -8.32 -15.19
C PRO A 159 -9.05 -8.48 -13.83
N PRO A 160 -10.32 -8.86 -13.77
CA PRO A 160 -11.03 -8.96 -12.51
C PRO A 160 -10.20 -9.81 -11.55
N THR A 161 -9.98 -9.31 -10.33
CA THR A 161 -9.21 -10.00 -9.29
C THR A 161 -9.72 -11.43 -9.15
N ARG A 162 -8.88 -12.40 -9.52
CA ARG A 162 -9.24 -13.80 -9.46
C ARG A 162 -8.82 -14.33 -8.09
N LEU A 163 -9.77 -14.41 -7.19
CA LEU A 163 -9.55 -14.91 -5.83
C LEU A 163 -9.53 -16.45 -5.79
N ILE A 164 -10.26 -17.10 -6.69
CA ILE A 164 -10.31 -18.57 -6.79
C ILE A 164 -9.20 -19.01 -7.75
N PRO A 165 -8.26 -19.86 -7.31
CA PRO A 165 -7.23 -20.40 -8.19
C PRO A 165 -7.85 -21.17 -9.35
N PRO A 166 -7.27 -21.12 -10.56
CA PRO A 166 -7.77 -21.89 -11.69
C PRO A 166 -7.72 -23.38 -11.35
N ARG A 167 -8.83 -24.08 -11.61
CA ARG A 167 -8.87 -25.53 -11.42
C ARG A 167 -7.78 -26.16 -12.29
N PRO A 168 -6.90 -27.03 -11.74
CA PRO A 168 -5.91 -27.74 -12.56
C PRO A 168 -6.64 -28.42 -13.74
N LYS A 169 -6.19 -28.15 -14.94
CA LYS A 169 -6.71 -28.94 -16.10
C LYS A 169 -6.45 -30.39 -15.79
N PRO A 170 -7.47 -31.28 -15.88
CA PRO A 170 -7.24 -32.68 -15.70
C PRO A 170 -6.12 -33.08 -16.66
N ALA A 171 -5.05 -33.68 -16.12
CA ALA A 171 -4.00 -34.27 -16.96
C ALA A 171 -4.70 -35.16 -17.98
N LYS A 172 -4.47 -34.93 -19.27
CA LYS A 172 -4.90 -35.85 -20.28
C LYS A 172 -4.35 -37.21 -19.85
N LYS A 173 -5.25 -38.11 -19.40
CA LYS A 173 -4.87 -39.48 -19.18
C LYS A 173 -4.20 -39.93 -20.47
N ALA A 174 -2.92 -40.26 -20.40
CA ALA A 174 -2.28 -41.03 -21.48
C ALA A 174 -3.17 -42.23 -21.66
N SER A 175 -3.84 -42.32 -22.79
CA SER A 175 -4.58 -43.49 -23.17
C SER A 175 -3.54 -44.58 -23.32
N SER A 176 -3.46 -45.48 -22.31
CA SER A 176 -2.86 -46.80 -22.52
C SER A 176 -3.65 -47.44 -23.65
N ASP A 177 -2.98 -47.58 -24.77
CA ASP A 177 -3.44 -48.27 -25.95
C ASP A 177 -3.33 -49.76 -25.65
N ASP A 178 -4.41 -50.37 -25.15
CA ASP A 178 -4.63 -51.79 -25.11
C ASP A 178 -6.15 -52.04 -25.31
N GLY A 179 -6.53 -52.34 -26.55
CA GLY A 179 -7.90 -52.71 -26.83
C GLY A 179 -8.26 -52.58 -28.31
N GLU A 180 -8.02 -53.65 -29.05
CA GLU A 180 -8.65 -53.90 -30.35
C GLU A 180 -10.13 -53.56 -30.32
N GLY A 181 -10.56 -52.59 -31.12
CA GLY A 181 -11.99 -52.33 -31.26
C GLY A 181 -12.32 -51.11 -32.11
N ARG A 182 -12.42 -51.32 -33.44
CA ARG A 182 -13.12 -50.46 -34.40
C ARG A 182 -12.64 -49.01 -34.50
N ARG A 183 -11.55 -48.83 -35.25
CA ARG A 183 -11.23 -47.55 -35.89
C ARG A 183 -12.43 -47.11 -36.73
N ARG A 184 -13.18 -46.10 -36.28
CA ARG A 184 -13.96 -45.30 -37.20
C ARG A 184 -12.97 -44.58 -38.08
N LEU A 185 -12.85 -45.04 -39.32
CA LEU A 185 -12.10 -44.37 -40.37
C LEU A 185 -12.76 -42.99 -40.57
N HIS A 186 -12.16 -41.95 -40.02
CA HIS A 186 -12.45 -40.62 -40.48
C HIS A 186 -12.00 -40.57 -41.95
N PRO A 187 -12.83 -40.03 -42.85
CA PRO A 187 -12.38 -39.81 -44.23
C PRO A 187 -11.12 -38.93 -44.17
N PRO A 188 -10.16 -39.19 -45.06
CA PRO A 188 -8.94 -38.38 -45.11
C PRO A 188 -9.36 -36.92 -45.28
N PRO A 189 -8.66 -35.98 -44.60
CA PRO A 189 -8.93 -34.54 -44.76
C PRO A 189 -8.87 -34.22 -46.26
N ALA A 190 -9.82 -33.40 -46.74
CA ALA A 190 -9.82 -32.93 -48.11
C ALA A 190 -8.44 -32.32 -48.42
N PRO A 191 -7.90 -32.56 -49.63
CA PRO A 191 -6.64 -31.98 -50.03
C PRO A 191 -6.72 -30.47 -49.85
N ALA A 192 -5.67 -29.87 -49.25
CA ALA A 192 -5.58 -28.42 -49.06
C ALA A 192 -5.79 -27.75 -50.43
N PRO A 193 -6.57 -26.67 -50.51
CA PRO A 193 -6.71 -25.91 -51.76
C PRO A 193 -5.32 -25.55 -52.26
N GLY A 194 -5.07 -25.79 -53.53
CA GLY A 194 -3.78 -25.41 -54.14
C GLY A 194 -3.50 -23.92 -53.96
N LEU A 195 -2.25 -23.57 -53.80
CA LEU A 195 -1.85 -22.19 -53.76
C LEU A 195 -2.36 -21.45 -55.03
N PRO A 196 -2.86 -20.23 -54.93
CA PRO A 196 -3.23 -19.42 -56.07
C PRO A 196 -2.06 -19.32 -57.06
N SER A 197 -2.32 -19.32 -58.38
CA SER A 197 -1.26 -19.26 -59.37
C SER A 197 -0.32 -18.05 -59.22
N ASN A 198 -0.76 -17.01 -58.56
CA ASN A 198 -0.03 -15.77 -58.29
C ASN A 198 0.51 -15.69 -56.83
N TRP A 199 0.63 -16.83 -56.14
CA TRP A 199 1.09 -16.82 -54.71
C TRP A 199 2.48 -16.19 -54.53
N GLN A 200 3.37 -16.32 -55.55
CA GLN A 200 4.69 -15.70 -55.51
C GLN A 200 4.64 -14.20 -55.55
N ASP A 201 3.68 -13.61 -56.27
CA ASP A 201 3.48 -12.16 -56.36
C ASP A 201 2.83 -11.66 -55.05
N LEU A 202 1.90 -12.43 -54.49
CA LEU A 202 1.30 -12.14 -53.17
C LEU A 202 2.28 -12.32 -51.99
N SER A 203 3.35 -13.09 -52.18
CA SER A 203 4.41 -13.28 -51.18
C SER A 203 5.56 -12.28 -51.35
N ARG A 204 5.63 -11.56 -52.42
CA ARG A 204 6.56 -10.40 -52.58
C ARG A 204 6.01 -9.24 -51.79
N THR A 205 6.48 -9.09 -50.58
CA THR A 205 6.42 -7.80 -49.88
C THR A 205 7.45 -6.94 -50.55
N ASP A 206 7.03 -6.03 -51.43
CA ASP A 206 7.94 -5.00 -51.97
C ASP A 206 8.54 -4.29 -50.74
N GLU A 207 9.86 -4.30 -50.63
CA GLU A 207 10.60 -3.60 -49.55
C GLU A 207 10.25 -2.11 -49.47
N THR A 208 9.61 -1.58 -50.54
CA THR A 208 9.16 -0.19 -50.64
C THR A 208 7.86 0.07 -49.85
N ASP A 209 7.08 -0.94 -49.47
CA ASP A 209 5.82 -0.81 -48.72
C ASP A 209 5.99 -1.07 -47.20
N LEU A 210 7.23 -1.22 -46.73
CA LEU A 210 7.49 -1.12 -45.32
C LEU A 210 7.17 0.30 -44.88
N ALA A 211 5.98 0.51 -44.34
CA ALA A 211 5.66 1.75 -43.65
C ALA A 211 6.84 2.06 -42.70
N PRO A 212 7.33 3.30 -42.68
CA PRO A 212 8.41 3.68 -41.80
C PRO A 212 8.06 3.19 -40.40
N PRO A 213 9.03 2.58 -39.66
CA PRO A 213 8.76 2.04 -38.34
C PRO A 213 8.02 3.12 -37.55
N ALA A 214 6.87 2.75 -37.00
CA ALA A 214 6.07 3.69 -36.22
C ALA A 214 7.00 4.39 -35.23
N PRO A 215 6.98 5.72 -35.12
CA PRO A 215 7.87 6.44 -34.24
C PRO A 215 7.78 5.79 -32.85
N ALA A 216 8.94 5.45 -32.29
CA ALA A 216 9.01 4.81 -30.99
C ALA A 216 8.12 5.59 -30.02
N ALA A 217 7.16 4.89 -29.42
CA ALA A 217 6.22 5.53 -28.51
C ALA A 217 7.00 6.33 -27.46
N ALA A 218 6.66 7.60 -27.29
CA ALA A 218 7.29 8.42 -26.27
C ALA A 218 7.21 7.71 -24.90
N PRO A 219 8.28 7.76 -24.08
CA PRO A 219 8.25 7.14 -22.77
C PRO A 219 7.07 7.69 -21.96
N PRO A 220 6.41 6.85 -21.15
CA PRO A 220 5.28 7.29 -20.36
C PRO A 220 5.70 8.42 -19.41
N PRO A 221 4.85 9.42 -19.18
CA PRO A 221 5.15 10.47 -18.22
C PRO A 221 5.36 9.88 -16.82
N LEU A 222 6.25 10.49 -16.06
CA LEU A 222 6.57 10.08 -14.70
C LEU A 222 5.61 10.72 -13.69
N GLU A 223 5.34 10.04 -12.59
CA GLU A 223 4.51 10.50 -11.48
C GLU A 223 5.25 10.33 -10.15
N ASP A 224 5.10 11.34 -9.30
CA ASP A 224 5.65 11.33 -7.95
C ASP A 224 4.70 10.63 -6.98
N TRP A 225 5.25 9.73 -6.18
CA TRP A 225 4.56 8.96 -5.16
C TRP A 225 5.22 9.17 -3.80
N SER A 226 4.42 9.34 -2.77
CA SER A 226 4.88 9.41 -1.39
C SER A 226 4.43 8.19 -0.61
N LEU A 227 5.36 7.55 0.10
CA LEU A 227 5.03 6.58 1.12
C LEU A 227 4.55 7.35 2.35
N VAL A 228 3.35 7.07 2.80
CA VAL A 228 2.77 7.74 3.97
C VAL A 228 2.39 6.73 5.04
N ARG A 229 2.35 7.20 6.28
CA ARG A 229 1.91 6.44 7.43
C ARG A 229 0.85 7.23 8.18
N THR A 230 -0.29 6.59 8.46
CA THR A 230 -1.35 7.16 9.29
C THR A 230 -0.98 7.07 10.77
N GLN A 231 -1.70 7.80 11.62
CA GLN A 231 -1.51 7.74 13.07
C GLN A 231 -1.75 6.33 13.65
N ASP A 232 -2.61 5.54 13.00
CA ASP A 232 -2.90 4.16 13.39
C ASP A 232 -1.84 3.16 12.91
N GLY A 233 -0.82 3.64 12.19
CA GLY A 233 0.29 2.84 11.70
C GLY A 233 0.05 2.12 10.38
N ALA A 234 -1.08 2.34 9.71
CA ALA A 234 -1.27 1.88 8.34
C ALA A 234 -0.35 2.67 7.40
N ALA A 235 0.32 2.00 6.47
CA ALA A 235 1.22 2.64 5.53
C ALA A 235 0.94 2.21 4.09
N GLY A 236 1.15 3.13 3.15
CA GLY A 236 0.97 2.88 1.73
C GLY A 236 1.42 4.04 0.86
N TRP A 237 1.43 3.80 -0.44
CA TRP A 237 1.83 4.77 -1.45
C TRP A 237 0.65 5.61 -1.91
N VAL A 238 0.84 6.92 -1.97
CA VAL A 238 -0.14 7.88 -2.48
C VAL A 238 0.52 8.80 -3.50
N LEU A 239 -0.26 9.34 -4.43
CA LEU A 239 0.24 10.35 -5.36
C LEU A 239 0.64 11.61 -4.57
N THR A 240 1.90 12.02 -4.70
CA THR A 240 2.46 13.14 -3.94
C THR A 240 1.67 14.43 -4.14
N ARG A 241 1.14 14.67 -5.33
CA ARG A 241 0.33 15.86 -5.65
C ARG A 241 -0.97 15.97 -4.84
N MET A 242 -1.42 14.86 -4.20
CA MET A 242 -2.63 14.83 -3.36
C MET A 242 -2.36 15.29 -1.93
N LEU A 243 -1.10 15.53 -1.59
CA LEU A 243 -0.66 15.88 -0.25
C LEU A 243 -0.26 17.36 -0.17
N VAL A 244 -0.63 17.98 0.93
CA VAL A 244 -0.19 19.31 1.34
C VAL A 244 0.53 19.19 2.68
N MET A 245 1.79 19.63 2.74
CA MET A 245 2.57 19.58 3.97
C MET A 245 1.98 20.52 5.02
N SER A 246 1.83 20.04 6.25
CA SER A 246 1.18 20.75 7.36
C SER A 246 2.12 21.72 8.09
N ILE A 247 2.90 22.48 7.33
CA ILE A 247 3.77 23.52 7.87
C ILE A 247 2.96 24.80 8.08
N PRO A 248 3.29 25.68 9.09
CA PRO A 248 2.59 26.93 9.27
C PRO A 248 2.65 27.85 8.04
N ASP A 249 1.53 28.49 7.69
CA ASP A 249 1.40 29.37 6.51
C ASP A 249 2.43 30.51 6.54
N GLU A 250 2.77 31.02 7.73
CA GLU A 250 3.80 32.05 7.94
C GLU A 250 5.18 31.64 7.37
N VAL A 251 5.44 30.33 7.27
CA VAL A 251 6.67 29.78 6.69
C VAL A 251 6.40 29.30 5.26
N ALA A 252 5.25 28.66 5.00
CA ALA A 252 4.89 28.12 3.70
C ALA A 252 4.94 29.16 2.56
N GLN A 253 4.64 30.42 2.85
CA GLN A 253 4.71 31.53 1.87
C GLN A 253 6.08 31.70 1.20
N TYR A 254 7.16 31.27 1.85
CA TYR A 254 8.52 31.35 1.30
C TYR A 254 8.87 30.20 0.33
N SER A 255 7.92 29.31 0.00
CA SER A 255 8.16 28.20 -0.93
C SER A 255 8.36 28.64 -2.38
N GLU A 256 7.89 29.86 -2.74
CA GLU A 256 8.09 30.49 -4.05
C GLU A 256 7.61 29.60 -5.21
N GLY A 257 6.54 28.81 -4.98
CA GLY A 257 5.98 27.88 -5.94
C GLY A 257 6.66 26.51 -5.98
N ASN A 258 7.74 26.30 -5.22
CA ASN A 258 8.36 24.99 -5.07
C ASN A 258 7.54 24.10 -4.12
N ARG A 259 7.57 22.82 -4.34
CA ARG A 259 6.93 21.86 -3.45
C ARG A 259 7.76 21.66 -2.19
N ILE A 260 7.16 21.84 -1.02
CA ILE A 260 7.78 21.47 0.25
C ILE A 260 7.79 19.94 0.34
N ALA A 261 8.99 19.33 0.35
CA ALA A 261 9.17 17.89 0.35
C ALA A 261 9.30 17.33 1.78
N ALA A 262 9.93 18.10 2.67
CA ALA A 262 10.07 17.75 4.10
C ALA A 262 10.15 19.04 4.95
N TYR A 263 9.75 18.92 6.23
CA TYR A 263 9.94 19.99 7.20
C TYR A 263 10.06 19.47 8.63
N PHE A 264 10.78 20.23 9.49
CA PHE A 264 11.08 19.85 10.86
C PHE A 264 11.11 21.06 11.77
N ALA A 265 10.45 20.94 12.92
CA ALA A 265 10.64 21.89 14.03
C ALA A 265 12.02 21.66 14.64
N MET A 266 12.79 22.75 14.82
CA MET A 266 14.17 22.71 15.34
C MET A 266 14.23 23.21 16.77
N ASN A 267 14.26 24.52 16.96
CA ASN A 267 14.26 25.16 18.29
C ASN A 267 12.87 25.67 18.62
N GLU A 268 12.53 25.61 19.90
CA GLU A 268 11.37 26.29 20.44
C GLU A 268 11.73 27.72 20.81
N VAL A 269 10.90 28.66 20.38
CA VAL A 269 11.07 30.10 20.63
C VAL A 269 9.81 30.64 21.28
N HIS A 270 9.96 31.29 22.44
CA HIS A 270 8.85 31.93 23.12
C HIS A 270 8.69 33.39 22.66
N ASP A 271 7.51 33.72 22.18
CA ASP A 271 7.09 35.04 21.75
C ASP A 271 5.87 35.48 22.56
N GLY A 272 6.11 36.09 23.76
CA GLY A 272 5.08 36.30 24.74
C GLY A 272 4.44 34.98 25.20
N ASP A 273 3.12 34.87 25.07
CA ASP A 273 2.36 33.68 25.42
C ASP A 273 2.32 32.62 24.28
N LYS A 274 2.96 32.92 23.13
CA LYS A 274 2.95 32.03 21.96
C LYS A 274 4.25 31.23 21.86
N VAL A 275 4.10 29.95 21.55
CA VAL A 275 5.22 29.11 21.22
C VAL A 275 5.38 29.07 19.69
N LYS A 276 6.55 29.44 19.23
CA LYS A 276 6.97 29.37 17.83
C LYS A 276 8.14 28.42 17.72
N TYR A 277 8.47 27.99 16.48
CA TYR A 277 9.60 27.11 16.23
C TYR A 277 10.48 27.69 15.12
N ASP A 278 11.77 27.50 15.23
CA ASP A 278 12.63 27.56 14.06
C ASP A 278 12.34 26.35 13.17
N TRP A 279 12.44 26.54 11.86
CA TRP A 279 12.08 25.48 10.91
C TRP A 279 13.23 25.14 9.99
N LEU A 280 13.48 23.84 9.83
CA LEU A 280 14.24 23.31 8.70
C LEU A 280 13.24 22.73 7.70
N TRP A 281 13.37 23.10 6.43
CA TRP A 281 12.63 22.44 5.38
C TRP A 281 13.50 22.07 4.18
N ALA A 282 13.01 21.16 3.34
CA ALA A 282 13.55 20.84 2.05
C ALA A 282 12.46 21.02 0.98
N THR A 283 12.84 21.54 -0.17
CA THR A 283 11.93 21.80 -1.28
C THR A 283 12.42 21.13 -2.55
N GLN A 284 11.47 20.86 -3.46
CA GLN A 284 11.72 20.29 -4.78
C GLN A 284 11.06 21.19 -5.83
N SER A 285 11.86 21.63 -6.81
CA SER A 285 11.42 22.53 -7.88
C SER A 285 10.84 21.79 -9.08
N GLN A 286 11.19 20.51 -9.28
CA GLN A 286 10.77 19.71 -10.44
C GLN A 286 9.99 18.48 -9.99
N THR A 287 9.09 18.00 -10.84
CA THR A 287 8.35 16.75 -10.67
C THR A 287 8.92 15.65 -11.56
N GLY A 288 8.73 14.40 -11.18
CA GLY A 288 9.18 13.25 -11.95
C GLY A 288 10.70 13.04 -11.93
N VAL A 289 11.40 13.58 -10.94
CA VAL A 289 12.85 13.42 -10.76
C VAL A 289 13.16 12.42 -9.65
N ALA A 290 14.26 11.70 -9.79
CA ALA A 290 14.62 10.60 -8.90
C ALA A 290 15.11 11.04 -7.51
N TYR A 291 15.49 12.30 -7.33
CA TYR A 291 15.87 12.84 -6.02
C TYR A 291 14.64 13.36 -5.26
N ASP A 292 14.77 13.52 -3.96
CA ASP A 292 13.66 13.90 -3.09
C ASP A 292 13.53 15.40 -2.89
N PHE A 293 14.67 16.14 -2.95
CA PHE A 293 14.71 17.60 -2.84
C PHE A 293 15.95 18.19 -3.54
N ASP A 294 15.85 19.45 -3.95
CA ASP A 294 16.94 20.19 -4.62
C ASP A 294 17.36 21.48 -3.90
N SER A 295 16.70 21.79 -2.81
CA SER A 295 17.02 22.92 -1.95
C SER A 295 16.62 22.62 -0.51
N PHE A 296 17.36 23.18 0.44
CA PHE A 296 16.93 23.22 1.83
C PHE A 296 17.17 24.58 2.45
N ARG A 297 16.33 24.93 3.42
CA ARG A 297 16.35 26.26 4.08
C ARG A 297 16.10 26.11 5.56
N TYR A 298 16.81 26.93 6.34
CA TYR A 298 16.59 27.07 7.77
C TYR A 298 16.02 28.44 8.07
N PHE A 299 14.88 28.47 8.75
CA PHE A 299 14.19 29.67 9.20
C PHE A 299 14.36 29.84 10.68
N VAL A 300 14.64 31.07 11.09
CA VAL A 300 14.73 31.51 12.48
C VAL A 300 13.59 32.45 12.78
N TYR A 301 12.89 32.19 13.87
CA TYR A 301 11.86 33.11 14.37
C TYR A 301 12.48 34.14 15.32
N ARG A 302 12.44 35.40 14.92
CA ARG A 302 12.88 36.54 15.76
C ARG A 302 12.18 37.83 15.36
N HIS A 303 12.13 38.80 16.26
CA HIS A 303 11.47 40.10 16.04
C HIS A 303 10.03 39.94 15.51
N HIS A 304 9.30 38.91 16.00
CA HIS A 304 7.92 38.59 15.64
C HIS A 304 7.70 38.15 14.19
N HIS A 305 8.74 37.73 13.45
CA HIS A 305 8.64 37.20 12.10
C HIS A 305 9.70 36.13 11.79
N TYR A 306 9.52 35.41 10.68
CA TYR A 306 10.50 34.43 10.20
C TYR A 306 11.52 35.11 9.30
N GLU A 307 12.79 34.79 9.52
CA GLU A 307 13.90 35.18 8.67
C GLU A 307 14.63 33.96 8.18
N THR A 308 15.19 34.03 6.95
CA THR A 308 16.06 32.96 6.43
C THR A 308 17.42 33.07 7.13
N GLY A 309 17.73 32.10 7.97
CA GLY A 309 19.06 31.96 8.57
C GLY A 309 20.06 31.32 7.63
N TYR A 310 19.61 30.36 6.81
CA TYR A 310 20.45 29.68 5.84
C TYR A 310 19.62 29.14 4.67
N ILE A 311 20.21 29.13 3.47
CA ILE A 311 19.63 28.51 2.30
C ILE A 311 20.72 27.85 1.45
N GLN A 312 20.44 26.65 0.94
CA GLN A 312 21.28 25.95 -0.02
C GLN A 312 20.43 25.50 -1.19
N HIS A 313 20.80 25.91 -2.38
CA HIS A 313 20.16 25.50 -3.64
C HIS A 313 21.03 24.52 -4.42
N ASN A 314 20.46 23.93 -5.44
CA ASN A 314 21.14 23.06 -6.42
C ASN A 314 21.85 21.87 -5.76
N VAL A 315 21.17 21.24 -4.81
CA VAL A 315 21.59 19.95 -4.25
C VAL A 315 20.80 18.82 -4.90
N VAL A 316 21.35 17.63 -4.91
CA VAL A 316 20.63 16.39 -5.20
C VAL A 316 20.49 15.67 -3.86
N GLY A 317 19.33 15.82 -3.26
CA GLY A 317 19.07 15.35 -1.91
C GLY A 317 18.13 14.15 -1.86
N HIS A 318 18.43 13.24 -0.92
CA HIS A 318 17.65 12.03 -0.71
C HIS A 318 17.22 11.89 0.75
N PHE A 319 16.07 11.27 0.96
CA PHE A 319 15.59 10.91 2.29
C PHE A 319 16.39 9.72 2.87
N PRO A 320 16.49 9.59 4.18
CA PRO A 320 15.86 10.45 5.18
C PRO A 320 16.67 11.70 5.54
N ILE A 321 15.96 12.78 5.83
CA ILE A 321 16.47 13.86 6.67
C ILE A 321 16.17 13.45 8.10
N THR A 322 17.13 13.55 9.00
CA THR A 322 16.94 13.24 10.43
C THR A 322 17.33 14.43 11.28
N VAL A 323 16.51 14.71 12.29
CA VAL A 323 16.73 15.81 13.22
C VAL A 323 16.95 15.25 14.61
N LYS A 324 17.95 15.76 15.30
CA LYS A 324 18.23 15.49 16.71
C LYS A 324 18.03 16.79 17.50
N PRO A 325 16.93 16.91 18.26
CA PRO A 325 16.73 18.07 19.11
C PRO A 325 17.83 18.10 20.18
N GLY A 326 18.18 19.30 20.65
CA GLY A 326 19.21 19.49 21.64
C GLY A 326 19.73 20.94 21.63
N SER A 327 20.72 21.24 22.45
CA SER A 327 21.38 22.57 22.50
C SER A 327 22.88 22.36 22.30
N PRO A 328 23.42 22.57 21.10
CA PRO A 328 22.77 22.97 19.85
C PRO A 328 22.04 21.81 19.15
N PRO A 329 20.97 22.08 18.40
CA PRO A 329 20.29 21.08 17.60
C PRO A 329 21.13 20.64 16.41
N ARG A 330 20.93 19.41 15.96
CA ARG A 330 21.63 18.80 14.83
C ARG A 330 20.65 18.22 13.84
N PHE A 331 21.05 18.15 12.59
CA PHE A 331 20.32 17.42 11.57
C PHE A 331 21.29 16.75 10.60
N SER A 332 20.84 15.70 9.93
CA SER A 332 21.59 15.10 8.84
C SER A 332 20.69 14.82 7.65
N MET A 333 21.29 14.83 6.47
CA MET A 333 20.64 14.53 5.20
C MET A 333 21.59 13.81 4.26
N ILE A 334 21.03 13.12 3.29
CA ILE A 334 21.79 12.41 2.26
C ILE A 334 21.89 13.31 1.04
N LEU A 335 23.10 13.64 0.62
CA LEU A 335 23.36 14.44 -0.59
C LEU A 335 24.27 13.69 -1.53
N GLU A 336 24.02 13.87 -2.82
CA GLU A 336 24.85 13.35 -3.90
C GLU A 336 25.97 14.35 -4.24
N ASP A 337 27.17 13.84 -4.46
CA ASP A 337 28.29 14.65 -4.93
C ASP A 337 28.28 14.76 -6.48
N ASN A 338 29.18 15.57 -7.03
CA ASN A 338 29.31 15.78 -8.48
C ASN A 338 29.65 14.50 -9.26
N ALA A 339 30.04 13.43 -8.58
CA ALA A 339 30.34 12.13 -9.17
C ALA A 339 29.22 11.11 -8.98
N GLY A 340 28.05 11.53 -8.49
CA GLY A 340 26.89 10.66 -8.25
C GLY A 340 27.02 9.78 -7.00
N ARG A 341 27.94 10.08 -6.08
CA ARG A 341 28.14 9.29 -4.86
C ARG A 341 27.36 9.91 -3.70
N LEU A 342 26.70 9.05 -2.92
CA LEU A 342 25.88 9.47 -1.80
C LEU A 342 26.71 9.58 -0.52
N TYR A 343 26.50 10.68 0.19
CA TYR A 343 27.08 10.94 1.50
C TYR A 343 26.02 11.41 2.47
N ARG A 344 26.17 11.02 3.73
CA ARG A 344 25.44 11.62 4.84
C ARG A 344 26.23 12.85 5.29
N TYR A 345 25.56 14.00 5.24
CA TYR A 345 26.05 15.25 5.77
C TYR A 345 25.37 15.52 7.10
N SER A 346 26.16 15.65 8.16
CA SER A 346 25.67 16.00 9.50
C SER A 346 26.01 17.44 9.80
N PHE A 347 25.00 18.19 10.21
CA PHE A 347 25.08 19.62 10.47
C PHE A 347 24.72 19.94 11.91
N VAL A 348 25.35 20.98 12.47
CA VAL A 348 25.04 21.57 13.75
C VAL A 348 24.58 23.00 13.57
N LEU A 349 23.54 23.40 14.32
CA LEU A 349 23.04 24.76 14.36
C LEU A 349 23.73 25.53 15.50
N GLN A 350 24.49 26.58 15.14
CA GLN A 350 25.13 27.46 16.10
C GLN A 350 24.53 28.86 15.95
N GLY A 351 23.52 29.14 16.77
CA GLY A 351 22.70 30.33 16.60
C GLY A 351 21.99 30.34 15.27
N TYR A 352 22.35 31.24 14.37
CA TYR A 352 21.73 31.36 13.03
C TYR A 352 22.54 30.69 11.93
N HIS A 353 23.67 30.09 12.29
CA HIS A 353 24.58 29.47 11.31
C HIS A 353 24.47 27.95 11.30
N ILE A 354 24.46 27.41 10.12
CA ILE A 354 24.60 25.96 9.90
C ILE A 354 26.07 25.67 9.64
N ARG A 355 26.65 24.80 10.42
CA ARG A 355 28.03 24.32 10.23
C ARG A 355 28.00 22.81 9.90
N LEU A 356 28.73 22.42 8.87
CA LEU A 356 29.00 21.01 8.60
C LEU A 356 29.90 20.45 9.72
N GLU A 357 29.44 19.40 10.38
CA GLU A 357 30.16 18.71 11.45
C GLU A 357 30.85 17.46 10.90
N GLU A 358 30.15 16.72 10.03
CA GLU A 358 30.66 15.46 9.52
C GLU A 358 30.13 15.17 8.10
N LYS A 359 30.93 14.44 7.31
CA LYS A 359 30.57 13.92 6.00
C LYS A 359 31.02 12.46 5.91
N GLU A 360 30.10 11.53 5.80
CA GLU A 360 30.35 10.10 5.73
C GLU A 360 29.80 9.50 4.42
N PRO A 361 30.47 8.54 3.80
CA PRO A 361 29.89 7.78 2.71
C PRO A 361 28.58 7.12 3.18
N TRP A 362 27.55 7.17 2.35
CA TRP A 362 26.28 6.57 2.67
C TRP A 362 25.88 5.51 1.65
N THR A 363 25.41 4.37 2.15
CA THR A 363 24.86 3.30 1.33
C THR A 363 23.43 3.06 1.77
N ALA A 364 22.49 3.03 0.83
CA ALA A 364 21.11 2.71 1.13
C ALA A 364 21.03 1.37 1.86
N PRO A 365 20.28 1.26 2.96
CA PRO A 365 20.03 -0.02 3.57
C PRO A 365 19.36 -0.92 2.53
N VAL A 366 19.92 -2.13 2.34
CA VAL A 366 19.34 -3.11 1.40
C VAL A 366 17.95 -3.47 1.92
N SER A 367 16.93 -3.04 1.20
CA SER A 367 15.53 -3.36 1.52
C SER A 367 15.38 -4.89 1.44
N GLY A 368 15.17 -5.55 2.59
CA GLY A 368 14.94 -7.00 2.65
C GLY A 368 15.93 -7.83 3.47
N ALA A 369 17.02 -7.26 3.98
CA ALA A 369 17.90 -7.98 4.90
C ALA A 369 17.72 -7.43 6.33
N ALA A 370 16.83 -8.04 7.10
CA ALA A 370 16.91 -7.94 8.56
C ALA A 370 18.29 -8.46 8.97
N SER A 371 19.13 -7.56 9.51
CA SER A 371 20.48 -7.92 9.94
C SER A 371 20.41 -9.09 10.93
N PRO A 372 21.26 -10.13 10.77
CA PRO A 372 21.26 -11.29 11.70
C PRO A 372 21.51 -10.89 13.16
N ALA A 373 22.11 -9.72 13.41
CA ALA A 373 22.31 -9.19 14.77
C ALA A 373 21.00 -8.78 15.45
N SER A 374 20.02 -8.22 14.74
CA SER A 374 18.74 -7.83 15.32
C SER A 374 17.85 -9.04 15.64
N ARG A 375 18.12 -10.19 15.01
CA ARG A 375 17.40 -11.44 15.25
C ARG A 375 17.86 -12.15 16.53
N ALA A 376 19.12 -11.95 16.92
CA ALA A 376 19.70 -12.53 18.13
C ALA A 376 19.27 -11.74 19.40
N GLU A 377 19.15 -10.40 19.31
CA GLU A 377 18.69 -9.58 20.44
C GLU A 377 17.18 -9.71 20.70
N ALA A 378 16.38 -9.97 19.66
CA ALA A 378 14.94 -10.18 19.80
C ALA A 378 14.59 -11.53 20.47
N GLN A 379 15.52 -12.50 20.50
CA GLN A 379 15.31 -13.80 21.14
C GLN A 379 15.70 -13.85 22.62
N THR A 380 16.40 -12.81 23.12
CA THR A 380 16.87 -12.78 24.52
C THR A 380 16.04 -11.84 25.41
N ALA A 381 15.17 -11.02 24.84
CA ALA A 381 14.23 -10.20 25.60
C ALA A 381 12.95 -11.01 25.88
N ALA A 382 12.67 -11.27 27.14
CA ALA A 382 11.42 -11.88 27.60
C ALA A 382 10.22 -11.17 26.96
N ALA A 383 9.32 -11.92 26.34
CA ALA A 383 8.17 -11.42 25.61
C ALA A 383 7.36 -10.44 26.47
N PRO A 384 7.23 -9.18 26.06
CA PRO A 384 6.26 -8.28 26.67
C PRO A 384 4.85 -8.81 26.36
N PRO A 385 3.84 -8.52 27.21
CA PRO A 385 2.47 -8.96 26.98
C PRO A 385 2.02 -8.53 25.58
N ALA A 386 1.41 -9.43 24.86
CA ALA A 386 0.98 -9.25 23.48
C ALA A 386 0.18 -7.94 23.35
N ARG A 387 0.76 -6.96 22.67
CA ARG A 387 0.03 -5.76 22.29
C ARG A 387 -0.96 -6.15 21.20
N PRO A 388 -2.21 -5.69 21.28
CA PRO A 388 -3.20 -5.99 20.25
C PRO A 388 -2.63 -5.62 18.87
N GLY A 389 -2.72 -6.54 17.92
CA GLY A 389 -2.23 -6.36 16.57
C GLY A 389 -2.90 -5.14 15.89
N LEU A 390 -2.31 -4.65 14.80
CA LEU A 390 -2.88 -3.56 13.99
C LEU A 390 -4.36 -3.82 13.67
N LEU A 391 -4.71 -5.06 13.37
CA LEU A 391 -6.08 -5.51 13.08
C LEU A 391 -7.02 -5.41 14.29
N ASP A 392 -6.52 -5.66 15.49
CA ASP A 392 -7.31 -5.55 16.73
C ASP A 392 -7.53 -4.09 17.13
N ARG A 393 -6.57 -3.19 16.86
CA ARG A 393 -6.71 -1.75 17.07
C ARG A 393 -7.74 -1.13 16.13
N ILE A 394 -7.73 -1.53 14.86
CA ILE A 394 -8.70 -1.07 13.87
C ILE A 394 -10.11 -1.52 14.26
N ARG A 395 -10.30 -2.76 14.71
CA ARG A 395 -11.58 -3.27 15.21
C ARG A 395 -12.12 -2.51 16.43
N HIS A 396 -11.24 -2.08 17.34
CA HIS A 396 -11.66 -1.38 18.56
C HIS A 396 -12.12 0.05 18.27
N TRP A 397 -11.55 0.70 17.26
CA TRP A 397 -11.88 2.09 16.91
C TRP A 397 -13.25 2.25 16.23
N PHE A 398 -13.74 1.19 15.57
CA PHE A 398 -15.05 1.19 14.91
C PHE A 398 -16.22 0.66 15.78
N ARG A 399 -15.94 0.26 17.01
CA ARG A 399 -16.98 -0.24 17.94
C ARG A 399 -17.49 0.81 18.94
N ASN A 400 -16.90 1.99 18.99
CA ASN A 400 -17.35 3.13 19.83
C ASN A 400 -17.95 4.25 18.96
#